data_ef8d65d87783fe88892874c04c492b75
#
_entry.id   ef8d65d87783fe88892874c04c492b75
#
_cell.length_a   1.000
_cell.length_b   1.000
_cell.length_c   1.000
_cell.angle_alpha   90.00
_cell.angle_beta   90.00
_cell.angle_gamma   90.00
#
_symmetry.space_group_name_H-M   'P 1'
#
loop_
_entity.id
_entity.type
_entity.pdbx_description
1 polymer ?
#
loop_
_entity_poly.entity_id
_entity_poly.type
_entity_poly.pdbx_seq_one_letter_code
_entity_poly.pdbx_strand_id
1 'polypeptide(L)'
;LKVWENIRLFAGIYGIPEPEIAPRTDELLLRLGLEKERDTLVKNLPLGWKQKLAFSVSIFHHPKIVFLDEPTGGVDPATRRQFWELIYQAADQGITVFVTTHFMDEAEYCARISIMVDGVIRALDTPDRLKRQFGVETMDDVFQQLAREAVRTAD
;
A
#
# COMPACT_ATOMS: atom_id res chain seq x y z
N LEU A 1 -8.39 -18.68 -10.26
CA LEU A 1 -9.33 -17.73 -10.84
C LEU A 1 -8.63 -16.90 -11.90
N LYS A 2 -9.35 -16.55 -12.98
CA LYS A 2 -8.97 -15.52 -13.93
C LYS A 2 -9.07 -14.13 -13.25
N VAL A 3 -8.47 -13.12 -13.86
CA VAL A 3 -8.47 -11.75 -13.31
C VAL A 3 -9.90 -11.25 -13.07
N TRP A 4 -10.78 -11.31 -14.06
CA TRP A 4 -12.16 -10.86 -13.93
C TRP A 4 -12.97 -11.68 -12.92
N GLU A 5 -12.73 -13.00 -12.82
CA GLU A 5 -13.37 -13.86 -11.83
C GLU A 5 -12.96 -13.50 -10.40
N ASN A 6 -11.69 -13.11 -10.22
CA ASN A 6 -11.18 -12.66 -8.93
C ASN A 6 -11.87 -11.35 -8.50
N ILE A 7 -11.95 -10.37 -9.41
CA ILE A 7 -12.64 -9.11 -9.14
C ILE A 7 -14.11 -9.38 -8.79
N ARG A 8 -14.81 -10.18 -9.59
CA ARG A 8 -16.22 -10.53 -9.35
C ARG A 8 -16.45 -11.22 -8.01
N LEU A 9 -15.57 -12.17 -7.63
CA LEU A 9 -15.66 -12.86 -6.35
C LEU A 9 -15.63 -11.87 -5.18
N PHE A 10 -14.63 -10.98 -5.17
CA PHE A 10 -14.49 -10.01 -4.09
C PHE A 10 -15.60 -8.94 -4.12
N ALA A 11 -16.04 -8.52 -5.30
CA ALA A 11 -17.19 -7.63 -5.45
C ALA A 11 -18.45 -8.23 -4.79
N GLY A 12 -18.69 -9.53 -5.00
CA GLY A 12 -19.77 -10.25 -4.36
C GLY A 12 -19.61 -10.35 -2.84
N ILE A 13 -18.39 -10.64 -2.36
CA ILE A 13 -18.07 -10.68 -0.91
C ILE A 13 -18.33 -9.32 -0.25
N TYR A 14 -18.02 -8.23 -0.94
CA TYR A 14 -18.22 -6.87 -0.45
C TYR A 14 -19.64 -6.34 -0.66
N GLY A 15 -20.56 -7.16 -1.20
CA GLY A 15 -21.97 -6.81 -1.37
C GLY A 15 -22.27 -5.82 -2.48
N ILE A 16 -21.39 -5.73 -3.50
CA ILE A 16 -21.65 -4.89 -4.67
C ILE A 16 -22.78 -5.51 -5.48
N PRO A 17 -23.82 -4.72 -5.87
CA PRO A 17 -24.94 -5.22 -6.64
C PRO A 17 -24.50 -5.84 -7.98
N GLU A 18 -25.03 -7.01 -8.34
CA GLU A 18 -24.63 -7.77 -9.54
C GLU A 18 -24.63 -6.90 -10.83
N PRO A 19 -25.59 -6.00 -11.08
CA PRO A 19 -25.58 -5.14 -12.27
C PRO A 19 -24.40 -4.16 -12.33
N GLU A 20 -23.78 -3.82 -11.19
CA GLU A 20 -22.66 -2.88 -11.10
C GLU A 20 -21.32 -3.58 -11.25
N ILE A 21 -21.24 -4.90 -11.06
CA ILE A 21 -19.96 -5.63 -11.03
C ILE A 21 -19.26 -5.58 -12.39
N ALA A 22 -19.97 -5.88 -13.48
CA ALA A 22 -19.36 -5.91 -14.81
C ALA A 22 -18.82 -4.55 -15.25
N PRO A 23 -19.59 -3.44 -15.23
CA PRO A 23 -19.08 -2.14 -15.63
C PRO A 23 -17.92 -1.66 -14.75
N ARG A 24 -17.98 -1.86 -13.43
CA ARG A 24 -16.87 -1.51 -12.54
C ARG A 24 -15.64 -2.39 -12.76
N THR A 25 -15.83 -3.66 -13.14
CA THR A 25 -14.71 -4.55 -13.51
C THR A 25 -14.00 -4.03 -14.74
N ASP A 26 -14.75 -3.66 -15.78
CA ASP A 26 -14.18 -3.14 -17.02
C ASP A 26 -13.43 -1.82 -16.79
N GLU A 27 -13.99 -0.92 -15.98
CA GLU A 27 -13.33 0.33 -15.56
C GLU A 27 -12.03 0.05 -14.79
N LEU A 28 -12.05 -0.89 -13.86
CA LEU A 28 -10.86 -1.26 -13.09
C LEU A 28 -9.77 -1.85 -13.98
N LEU A 29 -10.12 -2.75 -14.88
CA LEU A 29 -9.17 -3.34 -15.84
C LEU A 29 -8.53 -2.27 -16.72
N LEU A 30 -9.32 -1.34 -17.24
CA LEU A 30 -8.83 -0.21 -18.04
C LEU A 30 -7.85 0.65 -17.22
N ARG A 31 -8.23 1.04 -16.01
CA ARG A 31 -7.38 1.84 -15.11
C ARG A 31 -6.05 1.17 -14.77
N LEU A 32 -6.04 -0.14 -14.63
CA LEU A 32 -4.84 -0.93 -14.35
C LEU A 32 -4.04 -1.29 -15.61
N GLY A 33 -4.59 -1.09 -16.82
CA GLY A 33 -3.99 -1.57 -18.07
C GLY A 33 -3.99 -3.09 -18.20
N LEU A 34 -5.00 -3.74 -17.61
CA LEU A 34 -5.16 -5.20 -17.57
C LEU A 34 -6.29 -5.73 -18.49
N GLU A 35 -6.75 -4.95 -19.47
CA GLU A 35 -7.83 -5.35 -20.36
C GLU A 35 -7.49 -6.64 -21.13
N LYS A 36 -6.23 -6.73 -21.59
CA LYS A 36 -5.72 -7.90 -22.31
C LYS A 36 -5.55 -9.13 -21.42
N GLU A 37 -5.37 -8.89 -20.12
CA GLU A 37 -5.15 -9.92 -19.10
C GLU A 37 -6.45 -10.37 -18.41
N ARG A 38 -7.60 -9.90 -18.88
CA ARG A 38 -8.91 -10.21 -18.30
C ARG A 38 -9.10 -11.71 -18.04
N ASP A 39 -8.75 -12.54 -19.02
CA ASP A 39 -8.91 -14.00 -18.97
C ASP A 39 -7.65 -14.74 -18.50
N THR A 40 -6.59 -14.03 -18.17
CA THR A 40 -5.36 -14.60 -17.63
C THR A 40 -5.60 -15.06 -16.19
N LEU A 41 -5.05 -16.23 -15.81
CA LEU A 41 -5.08 -16.68 -14.43
C LEU A 41 -4.24 -15.73 -13.56
N VAL A 42 -4.78 -15.29 -12.41
CA VAL A 42 -4.10 -14.38 -11.49
C VAL A 42 -2.71 -14.90 -11.09
N LYS A 43 -2.55 -16.21 -10.91
CA LYS A 43 -1.25 -16.83 -10.60
C LYS A 43 -0.17 -16.57 -11.64
N ASN A 44 -0.56 -16.36 -12.88
CA ASN A 44 0.36 -16.15 -14.03
C ASN A 44 0.74 -14.67 -14.22
N LEU A 45 0.09 -13.74 -13.53
CA LEU A 45 0.47 -12.33 -13.58
C LEU A 45 1.85 -12.12 -12.91
N PRO A 46 2.66 -11.17 -13.39
CA PRO A 46 3.82 -10.68 -12.66
C PRO A 46 3.46 -10.19 -11.25
N LEU A 47 4.39 -10.27 -10.31
CA LEU A 47 4.14 -9.93 -8.89
C LEU A 47 3.54 -8.53 -8.72
N GLY A 48 4.12 -7.52 -9.36
CA GLY A 48 3.61 -6.15 -9.26
C GLY A 48 2.17 -5.97 -9.75
N TRP A 49 1.75 -6.72 -10.77
CA TRP A 49 0.38 -6.72 -11.24
C TRP A 49 -0.57 -7.41 -10.25
N LYS A 50 -0.12 -8.50 -9.62
CA LYS A 50 -0.87 -9.16 -8.55
C LYS A 50 -1.13 -8.22 -7.38
N GLN A 51 -0.11 -7.48 -6.95
CA GLN A 51 -0.21 -6.52 -5.86
C GLN A 51 -1.15 -5.36 -6.20
N LYS A 52 -1.01 -4.77 -7.39
CA LYS A 52 -1.93 -3.71 -7.87
C LYS A 52 -3.37 -4.20 -7.94
N LEU A 53 -3.60 -5.39 -8.48
CA LEU A 53 -4.93 -6.00 -8.54
C LEU A 53 -5.49 -6.23 -7.13
N ALA A 54 -4.72 -6.82 -6.22
CA ALA A 54 -5.13 -7.10 -4.86
C ALA A 54 -5.51 -5.81 -4.10
N PHE A 55 -4.68 -4.77 -4.20
CA PHE A 55 -4.99 -3.46 -3.62
C PHE A 55 -6.27 -2.86 -4.20
N SER A 56 -6.39 -2.82 -5.54
CA SER A 56 -7.54 -2.23 -6.20
C SER A 56 -8.84 -2.96 -5.88
N VAL A 57 -8.79 -4.28 -5.74
CA VAL A 57 -9.92 -5.09 -5.29
C VAL A 57 -10.25 -4.81 -3.83
N SER A 58 -9.27 -4.62 -2.96
CA SER A 58 -9.49 -4.32 -1.53
C SER A 58 -10.23 -3.00 -1.29
N ILE A 59 -10.12 -2.04 -2.21
CA ILE A 59 -10.80 -0.74 -2.14
C ILE A 59 -12.02 -0.64 -3.04
N PHE A 60 -12.40 -1.71 -3.75
CA PHE A 60 -13.46 -1.72 -4.77
C PHE A 60 -14.85 -1.33 -4.23
N HIS A 61 -15.08 -1.57 -2.95
CA HIS A 61 -16.31 -1.22 -2.23
C HIS A 61 -16.24 0.14 -1.50
N HIS A 62 -15.22 0.95 -1.77
CA HIS A 62 -14.98 2.26 -1.14
C HIS A 62 -14.96 2.22 0.40
N PRO A 63 -14.06 1.45 1.03
CA PRO A 63 -13.94 1.39 2.48
C PRO A 63 -13.48 2.73 3.04
N LYS A 64 -13.75 3.00 4.32
CA LYS A 64 -13.23 4.19 5.02
C LYS A 64 -11.73 4.07 5.31
N ILE A 65 -11.26 2.84 5.54
CA ILE A 65 -9.86 2.54 5.87
C ILE A 65 -9.46 1.22 5.22
N VAL A 66 -8.21 1.14 4.76
CA VAL A 66 -7.58 -0.09 4.28
C VAL A 66 -6.21 -0.26 4.95
N PHE A 67 -5.89 -1.50 5.32
CA PHE A 67 -4.61 -1.87 5.90
C PHE A 67 -3.80 -2.67 4.87
N LEU A 68 -2.57 -2.26 4.65
CA LEU A 68 -1.64 -2.89 3.72
C LEU A 68 -0.39 -3.30 4.48
N ASP A 69 -0.08 -4.57 4.47
CA ASP A 69 1.10 -5.11 5.12
C ASP A 69 2.19 -5.39 4.09
N GLU A 70 3.28 -4.59 4.15
CA GLU A 70 4.42 -4.65 3.22
C GLU A 70 4.03 -4.79 1.73
N PRO A 71 3.13 -3.94 1.20
CA PRO A 71 2.48 -4.18 -0.08
C PRO A 71 3.41 -4.11 -1.29
N THR A 72 4.60 -3.57 -1.14
CA THR A 72 5.60 -3.36 -2.19
C THR A 72 6.79 -4.31 -2.07
N GLY A 73 6.70 -5.28 -1.17
CA GLY A 73 7.76 -6.27 -0.97
C GLY A 73 8.04 -7.08 -2.25
N GLY A 74 9.31 -7.18 -2.64
CA GLY A 74 9.75 -8.00 -3.77
C GLY A 74 9.47 -7.43 -5.16
N VAL A 75 9.00 -6.19 -5.31
CA VAL A 75 8.82 -5.54 -6.61
C VAL A 75 9.96 -4.57 -6.93
N ASP A 76 10.17 -4.33 -8.21
CA ASP A 76 11.16 -3.37 -8.70
C ASP A 76 10.78 -1.91 -8.35
N PRO A 77 11.74 -0.96 -8.34
CA PRO A 77 11.49 0.43 -7.95
C PRO A 77 10.45 1.16 -8.80
N ALA A 78 10.35 0.84 -10.09
CA ALA A 78 9.35 1.47 -10.98
C ALA A 78 7.94 1.00 -10.64
N THR A 79 7.76 -0.29 -10.43
CA THR A 79 6.50 -0.89 -9.98
C THR A 79 6.09 -0.37 -8.60
N ARG A 80 7.05 -0.21 -7.67
CA ARG A 80 6.83 0.38 -6.35
C ARG A 80 6.27 1.79 -6.45
N ARG A 81 6.86 2.66 -7.28
CA ARG A 81 6.37 4.02 -7.50
C ARG A 81 4.94 4.04 -8.02
N GLN A 82 4.63 3.20 -9.02
CA GLN A 82 3.27 3.08 -9.53
C GLN A 82 2.26 2.58 -8.50
N PHE A 83 2.69 1.73 -7.56
CA PHE A 83 1.85 1.29 -6.46
C PHE A 83 1.53 2.44 -5.49
N TRP A 84 2.50 3.29 -5.18
CA TRP A 84 2.28 4.49 -4.36
C TRP A 84 1.35 5.50 -5.03
N GLU A 85 1.40 5.63 -6.35
CA GLU A 85 0.42 6.43 -7.11
C GLU A 85 -1.02 5.94 -6.90
N LEU A 86 -1.23 4.61 -6.87
CA LEU A 86 -2.55 4.04 -6.56
C LEU A 86 -2.98 4.33 -5.12
N ILE A 87 -2.05 4.29 -4.16
CA ILE A 87 -2.32 4.67 -2.76
C ILE A 87 -2.77 6.13 -2.68
N TYR A 88 -2.07 7.05 -3.34
CA TYR A 88 -2.45 8.46 -3.37
C TYR A 88 -3.83 8.69 -3.98
N GLN A 89 -4.13 8.02 -5.10
CA GLN A 89 -5.46 8.09 -5.72
C GLN A 89 -6.56 7.60 -4.77
N ALA A 90 -6.32 6.55 -4.00
CA ALA A 90 -7.26 6.07 -3.00
C ALA A 90 -7.43 7.07 -1.85
N ALA A 91 -6.35 7.69 -1.39
CA ALA A 91 -6.38 8.72 -0.35
C ALA A 91 -7.14 9.98 -0.82
N ASP A 92 -6.95 10.41 -2.07
CA ASP A 92 -7.68 11.52 -2.68
C ASP A 92 -9.19 11.26 -2.78
N GLN A 93 -9.59 9.98 -2.86
CA GLN A 93 -10.98 9.55 -2.80
C GLN A 93 -11.54 9.46 -1.36
N GLY A 94 -10.76 9.87 -0.35
CA GLY A 94 -11.16 9.90 1.06
C GLY A 94 -10.94 8.57 1.81
N ILE A 95 -10.24 7.61 1.22
CA ILE A 95 -9.88 6.35 1.89
C ILE A 95 -8.64 6.60 2.76
N THR A 96 -8.72 6.25 4.04
CA THR A 96 -7.53 6.23 4.90
C THR A 96 -6.73 4.97 4.61
N VAL A 97 -5.49 5.14 4.15
CA VAL A 97 -4.61 4.00 3.84
C VAL A 97 -3.55 3.88 4.93
N PHE A 98 -3.56 2.75 5.64
CA PHE A 98 -2.54 2.40 6.63
C PHE A 98 -1.58 1.38 6.01
N VAL A 99 -0.29 1.75 5.91
CA VAL A 99 0.74 0.92 5.29
C VAL A 99 1.80 0.56 6.32
N THR A 100 2.15 -0.73 6.41
CA THR A 100 3.39 -1.14 7.07
C THR A 100 4.48 -1.31 6.02
N THR A 101 5.69 -0.91 6.34
CA THR A 101 6.87 -1.11 5.50
C THR A 101 8.14 -1.17 6.35
N HIS A 102 9.12 -1.91 5.89
CA HIS A 102 10.49 -1.88 6.42
C HIS A 102 11.44 -1.06 5.53
N PHE A 103 10.93 -0.46 4.45
CA PHE A 103 11.68 0.42 3.57
C PHE A 103 11.55 1.87 4.04
N MET A 104 12.62 2.44 4.56
CA MET A 104 12.58 3.80 5.10
C MET A 104 12.43 4.88 4.02
N ASP A 105 12.81 4.60 2.78
CA ASP A 105 12.54 5.45 1.63
C ASP A 105 11.02 5.56 1.33
N GLU A 106 10.24 4.51 1.60
CA GLU A 106 8.78 4.58 1.48
C GLU A 106 8.13 5.43 2.56
N ALA A 107 8.75 5.53 3.72
CA ALA A 107 8.28 6.40 4.78
C ALA A 107 8.20 7.87 4.35
N GLU A 108 9.07 8.31 3.42
CA GLU A 108 9.04 9.66 2.85
C GLU A 108 7.75 9.95 2.05
N TYR A 109 7.04 8.92 1.58
CA TYR A 109 5.79 9.06 0.85
C TYR A 109 4.55 9.20 1.75
N CYS A 110 4.69 8.96 3.04
CA CYS A 110 3.59 8.97 4.00
C CYS A 110 3.32 10.38 4.54
N ALA A 111 2.03 10.72 4.72
CA ALA A 111 1.64 11.97 5.38
C ALA A 111 2.01 11.96 6.88
N ARG A 112 1.94 10.80 7.53
CA ARG A 112 2.34 10.58 8.94
C ARG A 112 3.01 9.22 9.07
N ILE A 113 3.96 9.13 9.96
CA ILE A 113 4.75 7.92 10.21
C ILE A 113 4.73 7.59 11.70
N SER A 114 4.58 6.32 11.99
CA SER A 114 4.81 5.73 13.30
C SER A 114 6.01 4.79 13.21
N ILE A 115 7.07 5.08 13.94
CA ILE A 115 8.26 4.24 13.99
C ILE A 115 8.20 3.36 15.22
N MET A 116 8.25 2.04 15.00
CA MET A 116 8.25 1.03 16.05
C MET A 116 9.64 0.40 16.18
N VAL A 117 10.17 0.37 17.40
CA VAL A 117 11.42 -0.33 17.74
C VAL A 117 11.16 -1.16 19.00
N ASP A 118 11.52 -2.44 18.97
CA ASP A 118 11.33 -3.40 20.07
C ASP A 118 9.87 -3.44 20.59
N GLY A 119 8.90 -3.42 19.67
CA GLY A 119 7.48 -3.49 20.00
C GLY A 119 6.89 -2.21 20.60
N VAL A 120 7.67 -1.12 20.69
CA VAL A 120 7.23 0.18 21.22
C VAL A 120 7.27 1.24 20.14
N ILE A 121 6.22 2.07 20.08
CA ILE A 121 6.21 3.26 19.21
C ILE A 121 7.16 4.29 19.81
N ARG A 122 8.26 4.58 19.13
CA ARG A 122 9.31 5.51 19.56
C ARG A 122 9.13 6.91 18.98
N ALA A 123 8.50 7.02 17.81
CA ALA A 123 8.22 8.31 17.18
C ALA A 123 6.92 8.26 16.37
N LEU A 124 6.20 9.38 16.32
CA LEU A 124 4.97 9.54 15.56
C LEU A 124 4.83 10.99 15.12
N ASP A 125 5.08 11.30 13.87
CA ASP A 125 4.85 12.63 13.27
C ASP A 125 4.95 12.53 11.72
N THR A 126 5.00 13.69 11.06
CA THR A 126 5.31 13.77 9.62
C THR A 126 6.79 13.50 9.37
N PRO A 127 7.18 12.98 8.19
CA PRO A 127 8.59 12.76 7.83
C PRO A 127 9.47 14.00 8.09
N ASP A 128 9.02 15.16 7.61
CA ASP A 128 9.78 16.41 7.74
C ASP A 128 9.98 16.87 9.17
N ARG A 129 9.00 16.65 10.05
CA ARG A 129 9.14 16.98 11.48
C ARG A 129 10.09 16.04 12.16
N LEU A 130 10.01 14.75 11.87
CA LEU A 130 10.92 13.75 12.44
C LEU A 130 12.37 14.04 12.00
N LYS A 131 12.62 14.26 10.71
CA LYS A 131 13.96 14.63 10.23
C LYS A 131 14.53 15.87 10.93
N ARG A 132 13.70 16.90 11.11
CA ARG A 132 14.11 18.12 11.85
C ARG A 132 14.37 17.86 13.33
N GLN A 133 13.52 17.05 13.97
CA GLN A 133 13.66 16.71 15.39
C GLN A 133 14.96 15.97 15.67
N PHE A 134 15.35 15.05 14.80
CA PHE A 134 16.57 14.25 14.92
C PHE A 134 17.80 14.89 14.26
N GLY A 135 17.64 16.03 13.58
CA GLY A 135 18.74 16.75 12.93
C GLY A 135 19.38 15.98 11.78
N VAL A 136 18.57 15.24 11.01
CA VAL A 136 19.02 14.38 9.90
C VAL A 136 18.25 14.67 8.62
N GLU A 137 18.75 14.15 7.49
CA GLU A 137 18.16 14.41 6.17
C GLU A 137 17.22 13.30 5.69
N THR A 138 17.37 12.07 6.19
CA THR A 138 16.61 10.90 5.71
C THR A 138 15.85 10.21 6.83
N MET A 139 14.78 9.50 6.47
CA MET A 139 14.04 8.67 7.42
C MET A 139 14.83 7.44 7.86
N ASP A 140 15.76 6.97 7.04
CA ASP A 140 16.69 5.90 7.42
C ASP A 140 17.58 6.32 8.60
N ASP A 141 18.12 7.54 8.56
CA ASP A 141 18.91 8.09 9.67
C ASP A 141 18.08 8.26 10.96
N VAL A 142 16.81 8.70 10.84
CA VAL A 142 15.88 8.76 11.99
C VAL A 142 15.72 7.38 12.61
N PHE A 143 15.44 6.37 11.80
CA PHE A 143 15.26 5.00 12.27
C PHE A 143 16.54 4.45 12.94
N GLN A 144 17.71 4.69 12.33
CA GLN A 144 18.98 4.24 12.89
C GLN A 144 19.28 4.88 14.26
N GLN A 145 18.96 6.16 14.44
CA GLN A 145 19.14 6.81 15.75
C GLN A 145 18.23 6.19 16.81
N LEU A 146 16.94 6.01 16.50
CA LEU A 146 15.98 5.38 17.41
C LEU A 146 16.35 3.94 17.77
N ALA A 147 16.83 3.16 16.80
CA ALA A 147 17.27 1.79 17.02
C ALA A 147 18.51 1.74 17.96
N ARG A 148 19.49 2.65 17.79
CA ARG A 148 20.67 2.73 18.67
C ARG A 148 20.31 3.17 20.08
N GLU A 149 19.36 4.08 20.25
CA GLU A 149 18.87 4.51 21.56
C GLU A 149 18.17 3.36 22.29
N ALA A 150 17.39 2.55 21.58
CA ALA A 150 16.70 1.40 22.16
C ALA A 150 17.69 0.37 22.74
N VAL A 151 18.78 0.08 22.02
CA VAL A 151 19.83 -0.83 22.50
C VAL A 151 20.51 -0.30 23.77
N ARG A 152 20.79 1.03 23.85
CA ARG A 152 21.43 1.64 25.01
C ARG A 152 20.56 1.68 26.27
N THR A 153 19.24 1.61 26.11
CA THR A 153 18.30 1.61 27.24
C THR A 153 17.95 0.21 27.70
N ALA A 154 18.39 -0.84 27.01
CA ALA A 154 18.19 -2.24 27.37
C ALA A 154 19.36 -2.83 28.21
N ASP A 155 20.50 -2.13 28.27
CA ASP A 155 21.66 -2.42 29.13
C ASP A 155 21.57 -1.61 30.45
#